data_79b3d9522703045fb7a7e7ab23d7e02e
#
_entry.id   79b3d9522703045fb7a7e7ab23d7e02e
#
_cell.length_a   1.000
_cell.length_b   1.000
_cell.length_c   1.000
_cell.angle_alpha   90.00
_cell.angle_beta   90.00
_cell.angle_gamma   90.00
#
_symmetry.space_group_name_H-M   'P 1'
#
loop_
_entity.id
_entity.type
_entity.pdbx_description
1 polymer ?
#
loop_
_entity_poly.entity_id
_entity_poly.type
_entity_poly.pdbx_seq_one_letter_code
_entity_poly.pdbx_strand_id
1 'polypeptide(L)'
;NRYNYFDGDYEIFRDKSIRFGSCGDPTLIPIDIVKNIIEVSKNHTGYTHQWKNDFAIRFKGLLQASVDSFEEYLKASSLGFKCFYVKHESVEDPKNFIHCQASVEKGNKTNCNICNLCNGSKADIVINAHGNTKNNVLVEV
;
A
#
# COMPACT_ATOMS: atom_id res chain seq x y z
N ASN A 1 6.18 11.85 25.99
CA ASN A 1 6.12 11.38 24.60
C ASN A 1 5.62 9.94 24.59
N ARG A 2 4.66 9.63 23.71
CA ARG A 2 4.08 8.28 23.58
C ARG A 2 5.03 7.31 22.85
N TYR A 3 5.98 7.84 22.10
CA TYR A 3 6.94 7.07 21.32
C TYR A 3 8.35 7.59 21.57
N ASN A 4 9.31 6.67 21.63
CA ASN A 4 10.73 7.00 21.65
C ASN A 4 11.19 7.44 20.25
N TYR A 5 12.21 8.29 20.21
CA TYR A 5 12.88 8.59 18.95
C TYR A 5 13.57 7.33 18.41
N PHE A 6 13.57 7.15 17.10
CA PHE A 6 14.36 6.11 16.46
C PHE A 6 15.84 6.47 16.56
N ASP A 7 16.61 5.60 17.19
CA ASP A 7 18.04 5.79 17.47
C ASP A 7 18.97 5.27 16.36
N GLY A 8 18.40 4.70 15.29
CA GLY A 8 19.14 4.11 14.18
C GLY A 8 19.39 2.60 14.33
N ASP A 9 18.91 1.96 15.39
CA ASP A 9 19.00 0.52 15.54
C ASP A 9 17.94 -0.21 14.69
N TYR A 10 18.32 -0.64 13.50
CA TYR A 10 17.44 -1.39 12.60
C TYR A 10 17.17 -2.82 13.04
N GLU A 11 17.95 -3.37 13.96
CA GLU A 11 17.76 -4.75 14.45
C GLU A 11 16.40 -4.96 15.13
N ILE A 12 15.80 -3.89 15.65
CA ILE A 12 14.43 -3.95 16.19
C ILE A 12 13.38 -4.40 15.15
N PHE A 13 13.66 -4.28 13.86
CA PHE A 13 12.79 -4.70 12.76
C PHE A 13 13.13 -6.09 12.20
N ARG A 14 14.22 -6.71 12.67
CA ARG A 14 14.68 -8.01 12.18
C ARG A 14 13.58 -9.06 12.30
N ASP A 15 13.38 -9.80 11.21
CA ASP A 15 12.41 -10.89 11.10
C ASP A 15 10.94 -10.49 11.37
N LYS A 16 10.65 -9.19 11.45
CA LYS A 16 9.27 -8.68 11.62
C LYS A 16 8.62 -8.40 10.28
N SER A 17 7.30 -8.56 10.24
CA SER A 17 6.46 -8.08 9.13
C SER A 17 6.12 -6.61 9.38
N ILE A 18 6.53 -5.74 8.48
CA ILE A 18 6.37 -4.30 8.61
C ILE A 18 5.23 -3.80 7.73
N ARG A 19 4.38 -2.94 8.28
CA ARG A 19 3.37 -2.21 7.51
C ARG A 19 3.68 -0.72 7.58
N PHE A 20 4.06 -0.17 6.43
CA PHE A 20 4.26 1.27 6.27
C PHE A 20 2.92 1.99 6.06
N GLY A 21 2.78 3.18 6.61
CA GLY A 21 1.61 4.04 6.40
C GLY A 21 0.46 3.83 7.39
N SER A 22 0.68 3.14 8.51
CA SER A 22 -0.34 3.03 9.57
C SER A 22 -0.59 4.35 10.30
N CYS A 23 0.41 5.24 10.32
CA CYS A 23 0.34 6.59 10.90
C CYS A 23 1.08 7.57 9.98
N GLY A 24 0.35 8.22 9.08
CA GLY A 24 0.91 9.14 8.09
C GLY A 24 1.43 8.46 6.83
N ASP A 25 1.79 9.26 5.83
CA ASP A 25 2.27 8.74 4.55
C ASP A 25 3.76 8.33 4.66
N PRO A 26 4.13 7.10 4.25
CA PRO A 26 5.48 6.60 4.42
C PRO A 26 6.54 7.30 3.55
N THR A 27 6.14 8.03 2.50
CA THR A 27 7.07 8.79 1.66
C THR A 27 7.65 10.03 2.35
N LEU A 28 7.11 10.39 3.52
CA LEU A 28 7.67 11.42 4.39
C LEU A 28 8.86 10.92 5.22
N ILE A 29 9.10 9.60 5.26
CA ILE A 29 10.29 9.01 5.86
C ILE A 29 11.43 9.07 4.84
N PRO A 30 12.65 9.45 5.22
CA PRO A 30 13.81 9.36 4.33
C PRO A 30 13.93 7.97 3.69
N ILE A 31 14.11 7.91 2.38
CA ILE A 31 14.07 6.65 1.63
C ILE A 31 15.11 5.63 2.12
N ASP A 32 16.28 6.09 2.56
CA ASP A 32 17.33 5.20 3.07
C ASP A 32 16.90 4.49 4.35
N ILE A 33 16.14 5.17 5.22
CA ILE A 33 15.54 4.56 6.41
C ILE A 33 14.54 3.48 6.00
N VAL A 34 13.65 3.78 5.04
CA VAL A 34 12.68 2.79 4.55
C VAL A 34 13.38 1.57 3.96
N LYS A 35 14.41 1.77 3.14
CA LYS A 35 15.21 0.67 2.54
C LYS A 35 15.91 -0.18 3.60
N ASN A 36 16.55 0.44 4.59
CA ASN A 36 17.22 -0.28 5.66
C ASN A 36 16.24 -1.11 6.52
N ILE A 37 15.04 -0.57 6.79
CA ILE A 37 13.98 -1.33 7.48
C ILE A 37 13.55 -2.54 6.62
N ILE A 38 13.33 -2.35 5.32
CA ILE A 38 12.94 -3.43 4.41
C ILE A 38 14.01 -4.52 4.35
N GLU A 39 15.28 -4.15 4.31
CA GLU A 39 16.41 -5.08 4.21
C GLU A 39 16.48 -6.06 5.38
N VAL A 40 16.25 -5.58 6.60
CA VAL A 40 16.33 -6.42 7.80
C VAL A 40 15.03 -7.12 8.15
N SER A 41 13.89 -6.62 7.64
CA SER A 41 12.57 -7.18 7.96
C SER A 41 12.31 -8.47 7.19
N LYS A 42 11.44 -9.32 7.74
CA LYS A 42 10.98 -10.56 7.09
C LYS A 42 10.21 -10.25 5.80
N ASN A 43 9.35 -9.26 5.84
CA ASN A 43 8.57 -8.76 4.71
C ASN A 43 8.00 -7.39 5.05
N HIS A 44 7.49 -6.71 4.03
CA HIS A 44 6.79 -5.44 4.21
C HIS A 44 5.58 -5.33 3.31
N THR A 45 4.66 -4.46 3.74
CA THR A 45 3.55 -3.95 2.93
C THR A 45 3.44 -2.44 3.15
N GLY A 46 2.88 -1.73 2.20
CA GLY A 46 2.63 -0.30 2.34
C GLY A 46 2.17 0.36 1.06
N TYR A 47 1.51 1.48 1.22
CA TYR A 47 1.03 2.29 0.10
C TYR A 47 1.14 3.78 0.43
N THR A 48 1.21 4.60 -0.60
CA THR A 48 1.29 6.05 -0.52
C THR A 48 0.19 6.71 -1.33
N HIS A 49 -0.39 7.78 -0.79
CA HIS A 49 -1.26 8.69 -1.53
C HIS A 49 -0.47 9.81 -2.24
N GLN A 50 0.83 9.93 -1.96
CA GLN A 50 1.71 10.96 -2.51
C GLN A 50 2.32 10.59 -3.87
N TRP A 51 1.95 9.47 -4.46
CA TRP A 51 2.51 8.93 -5.71
C TRP A 51 2.48 9.92 -6.90
N LYS A 52 1.59 10.93 -6.84
CA LYS A 52 1.49 12.02 -7.84
C LYS A 52 2.65 13.03 -7.77
N ASN A 53 3.40 13.03 -6.66
CA ASN A 53 4.48 13.98 -6.42
C ASN A 53 5.83 13.39 -6.80
N ASP A 54 6.68 14.20 -7.41
CA ASP A 54 8.00 13.77 -7.92
C ASP A 54 8.86 13.11 -6.85
N PHE A 55 8.81 13.60 -5.60
CA PHE A 55 9.60 13.01 -4.52
C PHE A 55 9.17 11.58 -4.15
N ALA A 56 7.93 11.18 -4.45
CA ALA A 56 7.42 9.86 -4.15
C ALA A 56 7.83 8.80 -5.20
N ILE A 57 8.20 9.21 -6.40
CA ILE A 57 8.55 8.29 -7.50
C ILE A 57 9.69 7.34 -7.13
N ARG A 58 10.64 7.78 -6.31
CA ARG A 58 11.74 6.94 -5.82
C ARG A 58 11.30 5.78 -4.94
N PHE A 59 10.05 5.78 -4.43
CA PHE A 59 9.47 4.70 -3.62
C PHE A 59 8.77 3.62 -4.46
N LYS A 60 8.70 3.78 -5.79
CA LYS A 60 8.16 2.72 -6.65
C LYS A 60 8.97 1.43 -6.47
N GLY A 61 8.25 0.32 -6.46
CA GLY A 61 8.85 -0.99 -6.14
C GLY A 61 9.01 -1.27 -4.64
N LEU A 62 8.88 -0.25 -3.77
CA LEU A 62 8.90 -0.38 -2.31
C LEU A 62 7.51 -0.19 -1.69
N LEU A 63 6.71 0.67 -2.29
CA LEU A 63 5.34 0.98 -1.87
C LEU A 63 4.40 0.91 -3.08
N GLN A 64 3.13 0.60 -2.83
CA GLN A 64 2.08 0.73 -3.83
C GLN A 64 1.54 2.16 -3.88
N ALA A 65 1.08 2.59 -5.05
CA ALA A 65 0.25 3.78 -5.17
C ALA A 65 -1.17 3.46 -4.70
N SER A 66 -1.69 4.18 -3.71
CA SER A 66 -3.10 4.14 -3.35
C SER A 66 -3.88 4.98 -4.35
N VAL A 67 -4.83 4.36 -5.04
CA VAL A 67 -5.63 4.99 -6.09
C VAL A 67 -7.12 4.76 -5.84
N ASP A 68 -7.94 5.78 -6.11
CA ASP A 68 -9.37 5.78 -5.83
C ASP A 68 -10.20 5.76 -7.12
N SER A 69 -9.56 5.76 -8.29
CA SER A 69 -10.21 5.65 -9.60
C SER A 69 -9.34 4.86 -10.59
N PHE A 70 -9.97 4.36 -11.64
CA PHE A 70 -9.25 3.68 -12.72
C PHE A 70 -8.35 4.64 -13.51
N GLU A 71 -8.74 5.91 -13.65
CA GLU A 71 -7.89 6.95 -14.24
C GLU A 71 -6.61 7.17 -13.44
N GLU A 72 -6.72 7.23 -12.10
CA GLU A 72 -5.56 7.31 -11.21
C GLU A 72 -4.65 6.08 -11.34
N TYR A 73 -5.25 4.89 -11.45
CA TYR A 73 -4.51 3.67 -11.71
C TYR A 73 -3.67 3.77 -12.99
N LEU A 74 -4.27 4.21 -14.09
CA LEU A 74 -3.54 4.36 -15.36
C LEU A 74 -2.36 5.32 -15.22
N LYS A 75 -2.56 6.45 -14.53
CA LYS A 75 -1.49 7.42 -14.26
C LYS A 75 -0.38 6.83 -13.38
N ALA A 76 -0.71 6.22 -12.26
CA ALA A 76 0.26 5.63 -11.34
C ALA A 76 1.03 4.48 -12.00
N SER A 77 0.34 3.63 -12.76
CA SER A 77 0.94 2.55 -13.53
C SER A 77 1.92 3.06 -14.59
N SER A 78 1.59 4.16 -15.28
CA SER A 78 2.48 4.81 -16.25
C SER A 78 3.77 5.35 -15.61
N LEU A 79 3.72 5.70 -14.33
CA LEU A 79 4.89 6.09 -13.53
C LEU A 79 5.68 4.88 -13.01
N GLY A 80 5.19 3.66 -13.21
CA GLY A 80 5.82 2.41 -12.83
C GLY A 80 5.48 1.90 -11.43
N PHE A 81 4.44 2.44 -10.79
CA PHE A 81 3.94 1.89 -9.53
C PHE A 81 3.07 0.65 -9.74
N LYS A 82 3.17 -0.28 -8.80
CA LYS A 82 2.07 -1.19 -8.50
C LYS A 82 1.03 -0.46 -7.66
N CYS A 83 -0.26 -0.78 -7.85
CA CYS A 83 -1.35 -0.02 -7.29
C CYS A 83 -2.16 -0.81 -6.25
N PHE A 84 -2.66 -0.08 -5.28
CA PHE A 84 -3.70 -0.50 -4.36
C PHE A 84 -4.95 0.31 -4.68
N TYR A 85 -5.89 -0.31 -5.40
CA TYR A 85 -7.10 0.36 -5.89
C TYR A 85 -8.26 0.14 -4.92
N VAL A 86 -8.77 1.25 -4.39
CA VAL A 86 -9.97 1.27 -3.56
C VAL A 86 -11.15 1.68 -4.43
N LYS A 87 -12.10 0.78 -4.63
CA LYS A 87 -13.25 1.00 -5.50
C LYS A 87 -14.59 0.91 -4.76
N HIS A 88 -15.64 1.42 -5.37
CA HIS A 88 -17.00 1.17 -4.91
C HIS A 88 -17.38 -0.31 -5.14
N GLU A 89 -18.18 -0.89 -4.24
CA GLU A 89 -18.56 -2.32 -4.32
C GLU A 89 -19.35 -2.69 -5.58
N SER A 90 -20.05 -1.73 -6.22
CA SER A 90 -20.77 -1.94 -7.48
C SER A 90 -19.89 -1.98 -8.73
N VAL A 91 -18.62 -1.60 -8.61
CA VAL A 91 -17.68 -1.62 -9.72
C VAL A 91 -17.02 -2.99 -9.78
N GLU A 92 -16.93 -3.58 -10.97
CA GLU A 92 -16.24 -4.87 -11.17
C GLU A 92 -14.73 -4.75 -10.95
N ASP A 93 -14.11 -5.84 -10.49
CA ASP A 93 -12.66 -5.89 -10.35
C ASP A 93 -12.00 -5.85 -11.75
N PRO A 94 -11.00 -4.97 -11.96
CA PRO A 94 -10.27 -4.99 -13.23
C PRO A 94 -9.55 -6.33 -13.43
N LYS A 95 -9.51 -6.83 -14.68
CA LYS A 95 -9.03 -8.19 -15.01
C LYS A 95 -7.63 -8.54 -14.50
N ASN A 96 -6.75 -7.56 -14.39
CA ASN A 96 -5.35 -7.79 -14.01
C ASN A 96 -5.07 -7.52 -12.53
N PHE A 97 -6.11 -7.28 -11.74
CA PHE A 97 -5.99 -7.05 -10.31
C PHE A 97 -6.27 -8.32 -9.50
N ILE A 98 -5.58 -8.45 -8.38
CA ILE A 98 -5.89 -9.45 -7.37
C ILE A 98 -6.77 -8.78 -6.31
N HIS A 99 -7.98 -9.27 -6.09
CA HIS A 99 -8.80 -8.79 -4.97
C HIS A 99 -8.14 -9.16 -3.64
N CYS A 100 -8.09 -8.21 -2.72
CA CYS A 100 -7.41 -8.39 -1.43
C CYS A 100 -7.94 -9.64 -0.69
N GLN A 101 -7.10 -10.65 -0.53
CA GLN A 101 -7.49 -11.91 0.11
C GLN A 101 -7.67 -11.79 1.63
N ALA A 102 -7.18 -10.71 2.23
CA ALA A 102 -7.39 -10.36 3.63
C ALA A 102 -8.65 -9.51 3.85
N SER A 103 -9.43 -9.26 2.80
CA SER A 103 -10.68 -8.49 2.91
C SER A 103 -11.84 -9.34 3.42
N VAL A 104 -12.83 -8.66 3.98
CA VAL A 104 -14.07 -9.30 4.46
C VAL A 104 -14.82 -9.95 3.30
N GLU A 105 -14.84 -9.33 2.12
CA GLU A 105 -15.52 -9.83 0.91
C GLU A 105 -14.94 -11.15 0.42
N LYS A 106 -13.67 -11.40 0.69
CA LYS A 106 -13.00 -12.69 0.40
C LYS A 106 -12.97 -13.64 1.58
N GLY A 107 -13.66 -13.28 2.69
CA GLY A 107 -13.77 -14.11 3.89
C GLY A 107 -12.49 -14.16 4.72
N ASN A 108 -11.65 -13.12 4.68
CA ASN A 108 -10.40 -13.03 5.44
C ASN A 108 -9.53 -14.28 5.30
N LYS A 109 -9.35 -14.78 4.07
CA LYS A 109 -8.60 -16.02 3.78
C LYS A 109 -7.15 -16.00 4.23
N THR A 110 -6.60 -14.80 4.47
CA THR A 110 -5.24 -14.58 4.93
C THR A 110 -5.16 -13.28 5.72
N ASN A 111 -3.98 -12.91 6.17
CA ASN A 111 -3.67 -11.59 6.72
C ASN A 111 -2.44 -10.99 6.04
N CYS A 112 -2.24 -9.68 6.23
CA CYS A 112 -1.16 -8.95 5.55
C CYS A 112 0.24 -9.50 5.85
N ASN A 113 0.46 -10.05 7.07
CA ASN A 113 1.75 -10.60 7.47
C ASN A 113 2.14 -11.87 6.68
N ILE A 114 1.13 -12.61 6.21
CA ILE A 114 1.30 -13.85 5.43
C ILE A 114 1.22 -13.54 3.94
N CYS A 115 0.21 -12.77 3.50
CA CYS A 115 -0.09 -12.51 2.09
C CYS A 115 1.03 -11.74 1.38
N ASN A 116 1.46 -10.62 1.96
CA ASN A 116 2.58 -9.81 1.48
C ASN A 116 2.54 -9.42 -0.02
N LEU A 117 1.34 -9.28 -0.60
CA LEU A 117 1.20 -8.86 -2.00
C LEU A 117 1.35 -7.34 -2.18
N CYS A 118 1.05 -6.56 -1.13
CA CYS A 118 1.08 -5.09 -1.16
C CYS A 118 2.48 -4.52 -0.84
N ASN A 119 3.53 -5.13 -1.41
CA ASN A 119 4.92 -4.74 -1.13
C ASN A 119 5.52 -3.74 -2.14
N GLY A 120 4.69 -3.25 -3.08
CA GLY A 120 5.12 -2.30 -4.11
C GLY A 120 5.66 -2.94 -5.40
N SER A 121 5.91 -4.25 -5.44
CA SER A 121 6.52 -4.90 -6.61
C SER A 121 5.74 -6.08 -7.18
N LYS A 122 4.92 -6.76 -6.37
CA LYS A 122 4.35 -8.06 -6.76
C LYS A 122 3.11 -7.93 -7.65
N ALA A 123 2.09 -7.21 -7.21
CA ALA A 123 0.79 -7.23 -7.88
C ALA A 123 0.05 -5.91 -7.72
N ASP A 124 -0.88 -5.65 -8.63
CA ASP A 124 -1.92 -4.65 -8.45
C ASP A 124 -3.07 -5.27 -7.64
N ILE A 125 -3.47 -4.60 -6.57
CA ILE A 125 -4.46 -5.09 -5.61
C ILE A 125 -5.70 -4.21 -5.68
N VAL A 126 -6.86 -4.84 -5.62
CA VAL A 126 -8.15 -4.14 -5.52
C VAL A 126 -8.87 -4.52 -4.23
N ILE A 127 -9.61 -3.57 -3.66
CA ILE A 127 -10.45 -3.76 -2.49
C ILE A 127 -11.69 -2.88 -2.59
N ASN A 128 -12.80 -3.32 -2.02
CA ASN A 128 -13.96 -2.46 -1.88
C ASN A 128 -13.72 -1.44 -0.75
N ALA A 129 -14.23 -0.24 -0.94
CA ALA A 129 -14.18 0.81 0.08
C ALA A 129 -14.94 0.39 1.34
N HIS A 130 -14.34 0.61 2.51
CA HIS A 130 -14.89 0.26 3.81
C HIS A 130 -15.07 1.47 4.72
N GLY A 131 -15.87 1.32 5.76
CA GLY A 131 -16.07 2.32 6.80
C GLY A 131 -17.05 3.41 6.41
N ASN A 132 -17.07 4.49 7.21
CA ASN A 132 -18.07 5.57 7.09
C ASN A 132 -17.95 6.39 5.80
N THR A 133 -16.81 6.31 5.11
CA THR A 133 -16.53 7.07 3.88
C THR A 133 -16.75 6.25 2.60
N LYS A 134 -17.25 5.02 2.70
CA LYS A 134 -17.46 4.15 1.52
C LYS A 134 -18.33 4.77 0.43
N ASN A 135 -19.29 5.62 0.83
CA ASN A 135 -20.19 6.30 -0.10
C ASN A 135 -19.54 7.51 -0.80
N ASN A 136 -18.35 7.92 -0.39
CA ASN A 136 -17.60 9.02 -1.00
C ASN A 136 -16.69 8.54 -2.14
N VAL A 137 -16.55 7.23 -2.31
CA VAL A 137 -15.83 6.66 -3.46
C VAL A 137 -16.76 6.83 -4.67
N LEU A 138 -16.28 7.58 -5.67
CA LEU A 138 -17.04 7.86 -6.87
C LEU A 138 -17.35 6.56 -7.61
N VAL A 139 -18.61 6.38 -7.97
CA VAL A 139 -19.02 5.40 -8.97
C VAL A 139 -18.68 6.02 -10.31
N GLU A 140 -17.63 5.52 -10.95
CA GLU A 140 -17.32 5.92 -12.34
C GLU A 140 -18.45 5.39 -13.23
N VAL A 141 -19.19 6.33 -13.82
CA VAL A 141 -20.28 6.06 -14.75
C VAL A 141 -19.69 5.84 -16.14
#